data_3bcc793a4e6c6eb7f2fecd38ab64f2e5
#
_entry.id   3bcc793a4e6c6eb7f2fecd38ab64f2e5
#
_cell.length_a   1.000
_cell.length_b   1.000
_cell.length_c   1.000
_cell.angle_alpha   90.00
_cell.angle_beta   90.00
_cell.angle_gamma   90.00
#
_symmetry.space_group_name_H-M   'P 1'
#
loop_
_entity.id
_entity.type
_entity.pdbx_description
1 polymer ?
#
loop_
_entity_poly.entity_id
_entity_poly.type
_entity_poly.pdbx_seq_one_letter_code
_entity_poly.pdbx_strand_id
1 'polypeptide(L)'
;RFSLTYEETLVWGLTINALKCTPEERFTLLATYIPVLDNWAVCDSFCCNAKWAQKLPPQTLWEFLLPYFHSDKEFEVRFAIVMSMCYLMKEEWLPIVFHQLEELDLSKIQSEYTSLPSPYYVRMGMAWLLATALAKYPETTREFVKVSSLAEDVKRLYARKARESFRTKNVSAF
;
A
#
# COMPACT_ATOMS: atom_id res chain seq x y z
N ARG A 1 4.18 -27.56 6.42
CA ARG A 1 4.52 -26.33 5.65
C ARG A 1 5.89 -25.87 6.14
N PHE A 2 6.91 -25.85 5.30
CA PHE A 2 8.13 -25.14 5.63
C PHE A 2 7.78 -23.67 5.70
N SER A 3 7.93 -23.06 6.87
CA SER A 3 7.84 -21.60 7.03
C SER A 3 9.13 -21.02 6.50
N LEU A 4 9.05 -20.10 5.54
CA LEU A 4 10.20 -19.34 5.07
C LEU A 4 10.68 -18.41 6.19
N THR A 5 11.99 -18.22 6.28
CA THR A 5 12.56 -17.18 7.15
C THR A 5 12.30 -15.78 6.55
N TYR A 6 12.50 -14.76 7.38
CA TYR A 6 12.45 -13.36 6.94
C TYR A 6 13.36 -13.10 5.74
N GLU A 7 14.61 -13.57 5.79
CA GLU A 7 15.60 -13.37 4.76
C GLU A 7 15.25 -14.12 3.48
N GLU A 8 14.75 -15.35 3.58
CA GLU A 8 14.30 -16.14 2.42
C GLU A 8 13.13 -15.46 1.70
N THR A 9 12.17 -14.96 2.44
CA THR A 9 11.02 -14.22 1.87
C THR A 9 11.47 -12.92 1.23
N LEU A 10 12.40 -12.19 1.85
CA LEU A 10 12.97 -10.96 1.29
C LEU A 10 13.73 -11.24 -0.02
N VAL A 11 14.63 -12.22 -0.02
CA VAL A 11 15.41 -12.59 -1.20
C VAL A 11 14.51 -13.08 -2.32
N TRP A 12 13.49 -13.87 -2.00
CA TRP A 12 12.51 -14.33 -3.00
C TRP A 12 11.80 -13.15 -3.67
N GLY A 13 11.29 -12.19 -2.91
CA GLY A 13 10.64 -10.99 -3.46
C GLY A 13 11.57 -10.15 -4.33
N LEU A 14 12.82 -9.92 -3.88
CA LEU A 14 13.82 -9.19 -4.66
C LEU A 14 14.19 -9.94 -5.95
N THR A 15 14.24 -11.26 -5.91
CA THR A 15 14.45 -12.11 -7.09
C THR A 15 13.30 -11.93 -8.10
N ILE A 16 12.05 -12.00 -7.66
CA ILE A 16 10.89 -11.73 -8.52
C ILE A 16 11.00 -10.35 -9.17
N ASN A 17 11.41 -9.34 -8.41
CA ASN A 17 11.58 -7.98 -8.94
C ASN A 17 12.67 -7.89 -10.01
N ALA A 18 13.74 -8.68 -9.89
CA ALA A 18 14.90 -8.68 -10.79
C ALA A 18 14.68 -9.52 -12.07
N LEU A 19 13.74 -10.46 -12.06
CA LEU A 19 13.50 -11.35 -13.20
C LEU A 19 13.10 -10.56 -14.46
N LYS A 20 13.59 -11.01 -15.60
CA LYS A 20 13.16 -10.59 -16.94
C LYS A 20 12.06 -11.55 -17.41
N CYS A 21 10.82 -11.16 -17.25
CA CYS A 21 9.64 -11.97 -17.60
C CYS A 21 8.49 -11.08 -18.07
N THR A 22 7.47 -11.67 -18.67
CA THR A 22 6.24 -10.96 -19.07
C THR A 22 5.44 -10.54 -17.83
N PRO A 23 4.50 -9.59 -17.95
CA PRO A 23 3.60 -9.24 -16.86
C PRO A 23 2.82 -10.45 -16.32
N GLU A 24 2.32 -11.31 -17.20
CA GLU A 24 1.51 -12.50 -16.86
C GLU A 24 2.32 -13.52 -16.04
N GLU A 25 3.56 -13.80 -16.49
CA GLU A 25 4.48 -14.67 -15.76
C GLU A 25 4.78 -14.10 -14.37
N ARG A 26 5.00 -12.79 -14.29
CA ARG A 26 5.25 -12.10 -13.02
C ARG A 26 4.05 -12.18 -12.09
N PHE A 27 2.84 -11.93 -12.60
CA PHE A 27 1.62 -12.00 -11.79
C PHE A 27 1.39 -13.43 -11.27
N THR A 28 1.73 -14.44 -12.05
CA THR A 28 1.70 -15.84 -11.60
C THR A 28 2.67 -16.08 -10.44
N LEU A 29 3.89 -15.57 -10.51
CA LEU A 29 4.85 -15.66 -9.41
C LEU A 29 4.36 -14.89 -8.17
N LEU A 30 3.79 -13.71 -8.37
CA LEU A 30 3.26 -12.88 -7.29
C LEU A 30 2.05 -13.52 -6.59
N ALA A 31 1.21 -14.25 -7.31
CA ALA A 31 0.10 -15.00 -6.72
C ALA A 31 0.57 -16.05 -5.69
N THR A 32 1.82 -16.51 -5.79
CA THR A 32 2.42 -17.43 -4.78
C THR A 32 3.22 -16.69 -3.69
N TYR A 33 3.75 -15.50 -4.01
CA TYR A 33 4.58 -14.73 -3.10
C TYR A 33 3.76 -13.86 -2.14
N ILE A 34 2.72 -13.17 -2.64
CA ILE A 34 1.95 -12.21 -1.83
C ILE A 34 1.33 -12.87 -0.59
N PRO A 35 0.75 -14.10 -0.67
CA PRO A 35 0.16 -14.77 0.50
C PRO A 35 1.14 -15.15 1.62
N VAL A 36 2.45 -15.08 1.39
CA VAL A 36 3.47 -15.37 2.43
C VAL A 36 4.04 -14.10 3.07
N LEU A 37 3.58 -12.92 2.64
CA LEU A 37 3.93 -11.67 3.29
C LEU A 37 3.32 -11.62 4.69
N ASP A 38 4.16 -11.47 5.71
CA ASP A 38 3.78 -11.48 7.12
C ASP A 38 4.31 -10.27 7.90
N ASN A 39 5.09 -9.41 7.27
CA ASN A 39 5.63 -8.22 7.91
C ASN A 39 5.81 -7.04 6.95
N TRP A 40 5.79 -5.83 7.51
CA TRP A 40 5.89 -4.59 6.75
C TRP A 40 7.23 -4.41 6.04
N ALA A 41 8.34 -4.86 6.64
CA ALA A 41 9.66 -4.61 6.08
C ALA A 41 9.87 -5.38 4.77
N VAL A 42 9.43 -6.65 4.71
CA VAL A 42 9.48 -7.46 3.48
C VAL A 42 8.50 -6.92 2.44
N CYS A 43 7.26 -6.64 2.85
CA CYS A 43 6.22 -6.10 1.98
C CYS A 43 6.66 -4.77 1.32
N ASP A 44 7.10 -3.81 2.11
CA ASP A 44 7.50 -2.49 1.63
C ASP A 44 8.78 -2.54 0.79
N SER A 45 9.76 -3.37 1.21
CA SER A 45 10.98 -3.58 0.42
C SER A 45 10.68 -4.14 -0.96
N PHE A 46 9.77 -5.11 -1.05
CA PHE A 46 9.29 -5.61 -2.34
C PHE A 46 8.64 -4.50 -3.16
N CYS A 47 7.62 -3.83 -2.61
CA CYS A 47 6.83 -2.83 -3.31
C CYS A 47 7.68 -1.66 -3.81
N CYS A 48 8.54 -1.10 -2.96
CA CYS A 48 9.39 0.04 -3.32
C CYS A 48 10.44 -0.29 -4.39
N ASN A 49 10.78 -1.57 -4.55
CA ASN A 49 11.74 -2.04 -5.57
C ASN A 49 11.09 -2.65 -6.82
N ALA A 50 9.76 -2.68 -6.92
CA ALA A 50 9.01 -3.25 -8.05
C ALA A 50 9.01 -2.32 -9.29
N LYS A 51 10.20 -1.89 -9.75
CA LYS A 51 10.36 -0.92 -10.85
C LYS A 51 9.74 -1.36 -12.18
N TRP A 52 9.50 -2.65 -12.35
CA TRP A 52 8.78 -3.20 -13.48
C TRP A 52 7.34 -2.66 -13.58
N ALA A 53 6.71 -2.35 -12.44
CA ALA A 53 5.35 -1.82 -12.39
C ALA A 53 5.22 -0.45 -13.07
N GLN A 54 6.29 0.35 -13.11
CA GLN A 54 6.32 1.63 -13.84
C GLN A 54 6.17 1.48 -15.35
N LYS A 55 6.47 0.28 -15.88
CA LYS A 55 6.40 -0.01 -17.32
C LYS A 55 5.03 -0.53 -17.74
N LEU A 56 4.17 -0.85 -16.78
CA LEU A 56 2.81 -1.29 -17.06
C LEU A 56 1.89 -0.10 -17.33
N PRO A 57 0.87 -0.25 -18.19
CA PRO A 57 -0.27 0.65 -18.18
C PRO A 57 -0.85 0.72 -16.75
N PRO A 58 -1.16 1.92 -16.22
CA PRO A 58 -1.71 2.05 -14.87
C PRO A 58 -2.98 1.22 -14.65
N GLN A 59 -3.83 1.09 -15.65
CA GLN A 59 -5.02 0.26 -15.63
C GLN A 59 -4.70 -1.22 -15.39
N THR A 60 -3.70 -1.77 -16.08
CA THR A 60 -3.27 -3.16 -15.91
C THR A 60 -2.75 -3.42 -14.50
N LEU A 61 -1.98 -2.47 -13.94
CA LEU A 61 -1.52 -2.58 -12.57
C LEU A 61 -2.70 -2.50 -11.59
N TRP A 62 -3.63 -1.59 -11.81
CA TRP A 62 -4.82 -1.44 -10.96
C TRP A 62 -5.66 -2.71 -10.91
N GLU A 63 -5.97 -3.28 -12.07
CA GLU A 63 -6.73 -4.53 -12.19
C GLU A 63 -6.04 -5.70 -11.46
N PHE A 64 -4.71 -5.75 -11.50
CA PHE A 64 -3.93 -6.72 -10.73
C PHE A 64 -4.02 -6.47 -9.21
N LEU A 65 -4.04 -5.21 -8.75
CA LEU A 65 -4.06 -4.87 -7.33
C LEU A 65 -5.44 -4.98 -6.70
N LEU A 66 -6.51 -4.81 -7.47
CA LEU A 66 -7.88 -4.71 -6.97
C LEU A 66 -8.31 -5.92 -6.12
N PRO A 67 -8.03 -7.19 -6.48
CA PRO A 67 -8.36 -8.34 -5.64
C PRO A 67 -7.71 -8.29 -4.25
N TYR A 68 -6.50 -7.74 -4.13
CA TYR A 68 -5.79 -7.64 -2.84
C TYR A 68 -6.34 -6.54 -1.94
N PHE A 69 -6.97 -5.50 -2.49
CA PHE A 69 -7.75 -4.54 -1.69
C PHE A 69 -8.98 -5.20 -1.04
N HIS A 70 -9.50 -6.28 -1.63
CA HIS A 70 -10.65 -7.02 -1.10
C HIS A 70 -10.25 -8.26 -0.28
N SER A 71 -8.96 -8.45 -0.01
CA SER A 71 -8.48 -9.54 0.84
C SER A 71 -8.85 -9.32 2.31
N ASP A 72 -9.03 -10.40 3.04
CA ASP A 72 -9.17 -10.41 4.49
C ASP A 72 -7.82 -10.47 5.24
N LYS A 73 -6.69 -10.48 4.51
CA LYS A 73 -5.35 -10.57 5.10
C LYS A 73 -4.62 -9.24 5.09
N GLU A 74 -4.11 -8.85 6.26
CA GLU A 74 -3.51 -7.54 6.48
C GLU A 74 -2.40 -7.18 5.50
N PHE A 75 -1.46 -8.10 5.22
CA PHE A 75 -0.33 -7.79 4.34
C PHE A 75 -0.65 -7.90 2.86
N GLU A 76 -1.70 -8.61 2.46
CA GLU A 76 -2.21 -8.56 1.09
C GLU A 76 -2.83 -7.18 0.79
N VAL A 77 -3.63 -6.65 1.73
CA VAL A 77 -4.19 -5.30 1.61
C VAL A 77 -3.08 -4.24 1.67
N ARG A 78 -2.11 -4.39 2.60
CA ARG A 78 -0.96 -3.48 2.67
C ARG A 78 -0.16 -3.48 1.38
N PHE A 79 0.08 -4.64 0.76
CA PHE A 79 0.74 -4.75 -0.53
C PHE A 79 0.04 -3.91 -1.59
N ALA A 80 -1.28 -4.01 -1.72
CA ALA A 80 -2.06 -3.23 -2.70
C ALA A 80 -1.94 -1.71 -2.42
N ILE A 81 -2.02 -1.29 -1.16
CA ILE A 81 -1.87 0.12 -0.76
C ILE A 81 -0.47 0.64 -1.12
N VAL A 82 0.60 -0.09 -0.75
CA VAL A 82 1.98 0.38 -0.96
C VAL A 82 2.34 0.36 -2.45
N MET A 83 1.90 -0.64 -3.22
CA MET A 83 2.06 -0.65 -4.68
C MET A 83 1.35 0.55 -5.34
N SER A 84 0.12 0.86 -4.92
CA SER A 84 -0.60 2.04 -5.41
C SER A 84 0.12 3.34 -5.06
N MET A 85 0.64 3.46 -3.83
CA MET A 85 1.46 4.59 -3.41
C MET A 85 2.72 4.76 -4.28
N CYS A 86 3.40 3.67 -4.63
CA CYS A 86 4.64 3.73 -5.38
C CYS A 86 4.43 4.00 -6.88
N TYR A 87 3.33 3.50 -7.48
CA TYR A 87 3.22 3.42 -8.94
C TYR A 87 1.96 4.05 -9.55
N LEU A 88 0.92 4.31 -8.74
CA LEU A 88 -0.33 4.93 -9.19
C LEU A 88 -0.53 6.35 -8.63
N MET A 89 0.50 6.97 -8.02
CA MET A 89 0.42 8.31 -7.46
C MET A 89 0.55 9.37 -8.57
N LYS A 90 -0.49 9.43 -9.42
CA LYS A 90 -0.67 10.37 -10.52
C LYS A 90 -2.02 11.07 -10.35
N GLU A 91 -2.13 12.31 -10.84
CA GLU A 91 -3.31 13.15 -10.61
C GLU A 91 -4.61 12.46 -11.06
N GLU A 92 -4.59 11.85 -12.23
CA GLU A 92 -5.74 11.15 -12.81
C GLU A 92 -6.13 9.87 -12.04
N TRP A 93 -5.23 9.30 -11.24
CA TRP A 93 -5.44 8.08 -10.46
C TRP A 93 -5.79 8.34 -9.00
N LEU A 94 -5.51 9.53 -8.47
CA LEU A 94 -5.79 9.86 -7.08
C LEU A 94 -7.24 9.62 -6.66
N PRO A 95 -8.28 10.05 -7.43
CA PRO A 95 -9.66 9.83 -7.04
C PRO A 95 -9.99 8.34 -6.92
N ILE A 96 -9.45 7.52 -7.83
CA ILE A 96 -9.68 6.07 -7.86
C ILE A 96 -9.04 5.41 -6.63
N VAL A 97 -7.78 5.74 -6.36
CA VAL A 97 -7.02 5.20 -5.21
C VAL A 97 -7.66 5.67 -3.90
N PHE A 98 -8.04 6.93 -3.78
CA PHE A 98 -8.65 7.49 -2.58
C PHE A 98 -10.02 6.88 -2.31
N HIS A 99 -10.86 6.72 -3.33
CA HIS A 99 -12.14 6.02 -3.20
C HIS A 99 -11.93 4.58 -2.71
N GLN A 100 -10.96 3.86 -3.26
CA GLN A 100 -10.66 2.50 -2.80
C GLN A 100 -10.23 2.43 -1.33
N LEU A 101 -9.53 3.47 -0.81
CA LEU A 101 -9.21 3.53 0.62
C LEU A 101 -10.46 3.72 1.49
N GLU A 102 -11.46 4.47 1.03
CA GLU A 102 -12.73 4.64 1.74
C GLU A 102 -13.58 3.38 1.77
N GLU A 103 -13.53 2.58 0.69
CA GLU A 103 -14.27 1.33 0.57
C GLU A 103 -13.68 0.17 1.41
N LEU A 104 -12.49 0.35 2.01
CA LEU A 104 -11.89 -0.67 2.85
C LEU A 104 -12.67 -0.89 4.13
N ASP A 105 -13.30 -2.05 4.26
CA ASP A 105 -13.90 -2.50 5.51
C ASP A 105 -12.82 -3.08 6.44
N LEU A 106 -12.22 -2.18 7.23
CA LEU A 106 -11.13 -2.53 8.15
C LEU A 106 -11.53 -3.57 9.20
N SER A 107 -12.83 -3.76 9.45
CA SER A 107 -13.32 -4.74 10.42
C SER A 107 -13.23 -6.18 9.92
N LYS A 108 -13.17 -6.39 8.62
CA LYS A 108 -13.05 -7.72 7.99
C LYS A 108 -11.61 -8.18 7.83
N ILE A 109 -10.63 -7.29 8.01
CA ILE A 109 -9.23 -7.61 7.79
C ILE A 109 -8.66 -8.27 9.04
N GLN A 110 -8.19 -9.49 8.87
CA GLN A 110 -7.55 -10.26 9.93
C GLN A 110 -6.10 -9.81 10.10
N SER A 111 -5.69 -9.61 11.36
CA SER A 111 -4.33 -9.24 11.72
C SER A 111 -3.82 -10.19 12.78
N GLU A 112 -2.62 -10.71 12.57
CA GLU A 112 -1.90 -11.50 13.58
C GLU A 112 -1.27 -10.61 14.67
N TYR A 113 -1.26 -9.28 14.44
CA TYR A 113 -0.69 -8.32 15.38
C TYR A 113 -1.76 -7.76 16.32
N THR A 114 -1.44 -7.76 17.60
CA THR A 114 -2.32 -7.22 18.66
C THR A 114 -2.21 -5.71 18.83
N SER A 115 -1.36 -5.04 18.06
CA SER A 115 -1.22 -3.58 18.10
C SER A 115 -2.51 -2.89 17.69
N LEU A 116 -2.96 -1.97 18.53
CA LEU A 116 -4.18 -1.21 18.27
C LEU A 116 -3.87 0.15 17.61
N PRO A 117 -4.77 0.65 16.78
CA PRO A 117 -6.00 -0.01 16.30
C PRO A 117 -5.72 -1.06 15.21
N SER A 118 -6.37 -2.22 15.31
CA SER A 118 -6.26 -3.28 14.31
C SER A 118 -7.15 -2.98 13.08
N PRO A 119 -6.78 -3.37 11.86
CA PRO A 119 -5.47 -3.91 11.43
C PRO A 119 -4.42 -2.77 11.34
N TYR A 120 -3.41 -2.83 12.19
CA TYR A 120 -2.47 -1.73 12.39
C TYR A 120 -1.67 -1.39 11.13
N TYR A 121 -1.14 -2.40 10.44
CA TYR A 121 -0.26 -2.19 9.29
C TYR A 121 -1.01 -1.74 8.03
N VAL A 122 -2.30 -2.08 7.89
CA VAL A 122 -3.16 -1.50 6.86
C VAL A 122 -3.38 -0.01 7.14
N ARG A 123 -3.79 0.35 8.36
CA ARG A 123 -4.02 1.76 8.75
C ARG A 123 -2.76 2.61 8.59
N MET A 124 -1.60 2.06 8.95
CA MET A 124 -0.31 2.72 8.72
C MET A 124 0.04 2.86 7.24
N GLY A 125 -0.30 1.88 6.41
CA GLY A 125 -0.15 1.94 4.95
C GLY A 125 -1.01 3.04 4.34
N MET A 126 -2.29 3.12 4.74
CA MET A 126 -3.22 4.19 4.32
C MET A 126 -2.67 5.57 4.71
N ALA A 127 -2.24 5.73 5.96
CA ALA A 127 -1.66 6.98 6.45
C ALA A 127 -0.38 7.38 5.69
N TRP A 128 0.45 6.41 5.34
CA TRP A 128 1.67 6.64 4.56
C TRP A 128 1.36 7.04 3.12
N LEU A 129 0.40 6.37 2.47
CA LEU A 129 -0.07 6.73 1.12
C LEU A 129 -0.57 8.18 1.12
N LEU A 130 -1.45 8.54 2.05
CA LEU A 130 -2.01 9.88 2.15
C LEU A 130 -0.93 10.95 2.43
N ALA A 131 0.03 10.68 3.32
CA ALA A 131 1.14 11.60 3.58
C ALA A 131 2.07 11.75 2.36
N THR A 132 2.22 10.70 1.54
CA THR A 132 2.95 10.74 0.28
C THR A 132 2.19 11.54 -0.77
N ALA A 133 0.87 11.36 -0.85
CA ALA A 133 0.00 12.14 -1.72
C ALA A 133 0.02 13.63 -1.33
N LEU A 134 -0.03 13.95 -0.04
CA LEU A 134 0.06 15.33 0.47
C LEU A 134 1.34 16.04 0.00
N ALA A 135 2.46 15.32 -0.04
CA ALA A 135 3.73 15.90 -0.50
C ALA A 135 3.72 16.28 -1.99
N LYS A 136 2.89 15.65 -2.79
CA LYS A 136 2.84 15.81 -4.25
C LYS A 136 1.61 16.58 -4.71
N TYR A 137 0.48 16.37 -4.05
CA TYR A 137 -0.83 16.93 -4.39
C TYR A 137 -1.52 17.46 -3.11
N PRO A 138 -1.00 18.55 -2.52
CA PRO A 138 -1.44 19.00 -1.20
C PRO A 138 -2.93 19.40 -1.14
N GLU A 139 -3.42 20.13 -2.14
CA GLU A 139 -4.81 20.61 -2.14
C GLU A 139 -5.80 19.43 -2.26
N THR A 140 -5.62 18.61 -3.28
CA THR A 140 -6.47 17.44 -3.54
C THR A 140 -6.48 16.48 -2.35
N THR A 141 -5.32 16.28 -1.71
CA THR A 141 -5.22 15.36 -0.57
C THR A 141 -5.92 15.91 0.66
N ARG A 142 -5.74 17.21 0.98
CA ARG A 142 -6.42 17.86 2.10
C ARG A 142 -7.94 17.85 1.94
N GLU A 143 -8.41 18.21 0.73
CA GLU A 143 -9.83 18.21 0.43
C GLU A 143 -10.43 16.81 0.62
N PHE A 144 -9.78 15.79 0.07
CA PHE A 144 -10.20 14.40 0.26
C PHE A 144 -10.26 14.02 1.75
N VAL A 145 -9.18 14.20 2.50
CA VAL A 145 -9.12 13.79 3.92
C VAL A 145 -10.18 14.51 4.76
N LYS A 146 -10.46 15.79 4.44
CA LYS A 146 -11.46 16.59 5.15
C LYS A 146 -12.87 16.05 4.99
N VAL A 147 -13.25 15.61 3.77
CA VAL A 147 -14.63 15.17 3.47
C VAL A 147 -14.80 13.66 3.56
N SER A 148 -13.69 12.89 3.58
CA SER A 148 -13.70 11.43 3.54
C SER A 148 -14.34 10.80 4.77
N SER A 149 -14.90 9.60 4.57
CA SER A 149 -15.43 8.71 5.61
C SER A 149 -14.34 7.88 6.31
N LEU A 150 -13.05 8.15 6.03
CA LEU A 150 -11.93 7.43 6.65
C LEU A 150 -12.02 7.45 8.17
N ALA A 151 -11.69 6.32 8.80
CA ALA A 151 -11.66 6.19 10.25
C ALA A 151 -10.75 7.25 10.91
N GLU A 152 -11.20 7.82 12.03
CA GLU A 152 -10.51 8.93 12.71
C GLU A 152 -9.08 8.60 13.16
N ASP A 153 -8.79 7.35 13.44
CA ASP A 153 -7.44 6.90 13.76
C ASP A 153 -6.53 6.89 12.54
N VAL A 154 -7.04 6.58 11.34
CA VAL A 154 -6.30 6.72 10.07
C VAL A 154 -5.97 8.19 9.80
N LYS A 155 -6.94 9.10 10.00
CA LYS A 155 -6.71 10.55 9.86
C LYS A 155 -5.66 11.06 10.86
N ARG A 156 -5.69 10.58 12.12
CA ARG A 156 -4.66 10.90 13.13
C ARG A 156 -3.27 10.37 12.75
N LEU A 157 -3.20 9.13 12.26
CA LEU A 157 -1.94 8.54 11.77
C LEU A 157 -1.39 9.29 10.56
N TYR A 158 -2.24 9.69 9.63
CA TYR A 158 -1.89 10.53 8.50
C TYR A 158 -1.29 11.87 8.95
N ALA A 159 -1.98 12.59 9.83
CA ALA A 159 -1.49 13.87 10.35
C ALA A 159 -0.15 13.73 11.08
N ARG A 160 0.04 12.62 11.83
CA ARG A 160 1.32 12.30 12.45
C ARG A 160 2.41 12.06 11.40
N LYS A 161 2.15 11.23 10.38
CA LYS A 161 3.08 10.95 9.29
C LYS A 161 3.44 12.19 8.50
N ALA A 162 2.47 13.07 8.24
CA ALA A 162 2.72 14.35 7.56
C ALA A 162 3.69 15.25 8.34
N ARG A 163 3.58 15.31 9.67
CA ARG A 163 4.50 16.08 10.54
C ARG A 163 5.89 15.47 10.65
N GLU A 164 5.98 14.14 10.68
CA GLU A 164 7.25 13.41 10.76
C GLU A 164 8.04 13.44 9.45
N SER A 165 7.36 13.61 8.32
CA SER A 165 7.97 13.57 7.00
C SER A 165 8.74 14.85 6.69
N PHE A 166 10.00 14.70 6.30
CA PHE A 166 10.82 15.80 5.80
C PHE A 166 10.13 16.57 4.65
N ARG A 167 9.34 15.88 3.80
CA ARG A 167 8.68 16.46 2.63
C ARG A 167 7.45 17.28 2.97
N THR A 168 6.81 17.02 4.10
CA THR A 168 5.51 17.60 4.47
C THR A 168 5.48 18.29 5.82
N LYS A 169 6.60 18.33 6.57
CA LYS A 169 6.66 18.93 7.91
C LYS A 169 6.19 20.39 7.98
N ASN A 170 6.29 21.12 6.86
CA ASN A 170 5.86 22.52 6.72
C ASN A 170 4.53 22.65 5.95
N VAL A 171 3.87 21.55 5.60
CA VAL A 171 2.59 21.54 4.90
C VAL A 171 1.50 21.17 5.89
N SER A 172 0.44 21.98 6.01
CA SER A 172 -0.71 21.60 6.83
C SER A 172 -1.31 20.29 6.32
N ALA A 173 -1.64 19.39 7.24
CA ALA A 173 -2.30 18.12 6.91
C ALA A 173 -3.81 18.28 6.62
N PHE A 174 -4.40 19.37 7.14
CA PHE A 174 -5.84 19.70 7.03
C PHE A 174 -6.04 21.12 6.54
#